data_7937baeecacdc5124e7a5940b1dabf2c
#
_entry.id   7937baeecacdc5124e7a5940b1dabf2c
#
_cell.length_a   1.000
_cell.length_b   1.000
_cell.length_c   1.000
_cell.angle_alpha   90.00
_cell.angle_beta   90.00
_cell.angle_gamma   90.00
#
_symmetry.space_group_name_H-M   'P 1'
#
loop_
_entity.id
_entity.type
_entity.pdbx_description
1 polymer ?
#
loop_
_entity_poly.entity_id
_entity_poly.type
_entity_poly.pdbx_seq_one_letter_code
_entity_poly.pdbx_strand_id
1 'polypeptide(L)'
;MRLFFEKVNDPFLKINYQETKRPHYFALYDEKTKLFWMVPCSSKVAKYRGIIQKKKERHKAADAIQIVKIFDKESVLLFQDMFPTIAEYIDGQYIKGGQAVRIADPKVIAELEKVAHKIINLLHRGVRFTPTQPDVLHIEQLMLAETQAKEGNPHQPEKS
;
A
#
# COMPACT_ATOMS: atom_id res chain seq x y z
N MET A 1 -1.93 11.64 4.55
CA MET A 1 -2.81 10.45 4.60
C MET A 1 -4.19 10.68 5.20
N ARG A 2 -4.35 11.49 6.26
CA ARG A 2 -5.66 11.73 6.88
C ARG A 2 -6.74 12.16 5.88
N LEU A 3 -6.47 13.17 5.06
CA LEU A 3 -7.40 13.66 4.04
C LEU A 3 -7.78 12.59 3.01
N PHE A 4 -6.86 11.69 2.68
CA PHE A 4 -7.12 10.56 1.80
C PHE A 4 -8.18 9.63 2.40
N PHE A 5 -8.02 9.23 3.66
CA PHE A 5 -8.98 8.36 4.35
C PHE A 5 -10.37 9.00 4.49
N GLU A 6 -10.41 10.29 4.76
CA GLU A 6 -11.66 11.06 4.82
C GLU A 6 -12.37 11.11 3.47
N LYS A 7 -11.62 11.30 2.39
CA LYS A 7 -12.16 11.38 1.04
C LYS A 7 -12.63 10.04 0.50
N VAL A 8 -11.82 9.01 0.63
CA VAL A 8 -12.15 7.66 0.17
C VAL A 8 -13.30 7.06 0.98
N ASN A 9 -13.33 7.34 2.29
CA ASN A 9 -14.36 6.88 3.21
C ASN A 9 -14.64 5.37 3.19
N ASP A 10 -13.61 4.57 2.90
CA ASP A 10 -13.69 3.12 2.95
C ASP A 10 -13.50 2.64 4.41
N PRO A 11 -14.46 1.89 4.99
CA PRO A 11 -14.38 1.47 6.38
C PRO A 11 -13.18 0.57 6.68
N PHE A 12 -12.73 -0.22 5.71
CA PHE A 12 -11.58 -1.10 5.89
C PHE A 12 -10.26 -0.34 5.91
N LEU A 13 -10.14 0.76 5.18
CA LEU A 13 -9.00 1.67 5.29
C LEU A 13 -8.96 2.35 6.67
N LYS A 14 -10.09 2.82 7.18
CA LYS A 14 -10.20 3.48 8.49
C LYS A 14 -9.78 2.57 9.65
N ILE A 15 -10.17 1.32 9.64
CA ILE A 15 -9.79 0.32 10.66
C ILE A 15 -8.25 0.20 10.72
N ASN A 16 -7.58 0.28 9.59
CA ASN A 16 -6.12 0.22 9.53
C ASN A 16 -5.43 1.51 9.99
N TYR A 17 -6.13 2.63 10.06
CA TYR A 17 -5.56 3.95 10.37
C TYR A 17 -5.83 4.43 11.81
N GLN A 18 -6.96 4.08 12.41
CA GLN A 18 -7.42 4.70 13.67
C GLN A 18 -6.64 4.28 14.93
N GLU A 19 -5.99 3.12 14.94
CA GLU A 19 -5.37 2.60 16.16
C GLU A 19 -3.89 2.98 16.34
N THR A 20 -3.16 3.23 15.27
CA THR A 20 -1.77 3.68 15.31
C THR A 20 -1.42 4.33 13.97
N LYS A 21 -0.52 5.31 13.97
CA LYS A 21 0.11 5.82 12.74
C LYS A 21 0.87 4.68 12.05
N ARG A 22 0.13 3.80 11.37
CA ARG A 22 0.69 2.63 10.73
C ARG A 22 1.54 3.08 9.54
N PRO A 23 2.82 2.71 9.49
CA PRO A 23 3.64 2.98 8.34
C PRO A 23 3.13 2.20 7.12
N HIS A 24 3.33 2.80 5.95
CA HIS A 24 3.05 2.17 4.67
C HIS A 24 4.34 2.07 3.88
N TYR A 25 4.53 0.93 3.24
CA TYR A 25 5.60 0.73 2.27
C TYR A 25 5.14 1.25 0.91
N PHE A 26 5.96 2.11 0.32
CA PHE A 26 5.78 2.52 -1.06
C PHE A 26 6.32 1.42 -1.99
N ALA A 27 5.42 0.72 -2.67
CA ALA A 27 5.79 -0.46 -3.45
C ALA A 27 6.04 -0.14 -4.92
N LEU A 28 5.25 0.75 -5.51
CA LEU A 28 5.31 1.02 -6.94
C LEU A 28 4.75 2.39 -7.26
N TYR A 29 5.41 3.08 -8.19
CA TYR A 29 4.90 4.28 -8.85
C TYR A 29 4.60 3.96 -10.32
N ASP A 30 3.37 4.21 -10.74
CA ASP A 30 2.96 4.06 -12.12
C ASP A 30 3.06 5.42 -12.85
N GLU A 31 4.02 5.56 -13.74
CA GLU A 31 4.24 6.79 -14.50
C GLU A 31 3.08 7.17 -15.42
N LYS A 32 2.31 6.19 -15.92
CA LYS A 32 1.18 6.44 -16.80
C LYS A 32 -0.01 7.02 -16.05
N THR A 33 -0.34 6.46 -14.91
CA THR A 33 -1.47 6.88 -14.09
C THR A 33 -1.09 7.90 -13.03
N LYS A 34 0.21 8.05 -12.74
CA LYS A 34 0.77 8.87 -11.64
C LYS A 34 0.28 8.45 -10.25
N LEU A 35 -0.09 7.18 -10.14
CA LEU A 35 -0.51 6.58 -8.87
C LEU A 35 0.67 5.97 -8.13
N PHE A 36 0.64 6.14 -6.82
CA PHE A 36 1.52 5.47 -5.87
C PHE A 36 0.76 4.31 -5.22
N TRP A 37 1.31 3.12 -5.29
CA TRP A 37 0.74 1.94 -4.65
C TRP A 37 1.38 1.72 -3.29
N MET A 38 0.55 1.81 -2.26
CA MET A 38 0.96 1.77 -0.85
C MET A 38 0.56 0.45 -0.22
N VAL A 39 1.46 -0.10 0.59
CA VAL A 39 1.27 -1.38 1.26
C VAL A 39 1.31 -1.17 2.77
N PRO A 40 0.24 -1.50 3.51
CA PRO A 40 0.26 -1.40 4.96
C PRO A 40 1.29 -2.34 5.58
N CYS A 41 2.01 -1.85 6.60
CA CYS A 41 2.95 -2.63 7.37
C CYS A 41 2.33 -3.10 8.69
N SER A 42 2.77 -4.25 9.18
CA SER A 42 2.36 -4.78 10.49
C SER A 42 3.56 -5.33 11.25
N SER A 43 3.54 -5.15 12.55
CA SER A 43 4.52 -5.76 13.46
C SER A 43 4.14 -7.16 13.96
N LYS A 44 2.94 -7.64 13.59
CA LYS A 44 2.40 -8.93 14.05
C LYS A 44 2.97 -10.11 13.26
N VAL A 45 4.28 -10.26 13.27
CA VAL A 45 5.02 -11.25 12.47
C VAL A 45 4.59 -12.68 12.74
N ALA A 46 4.47 -13.08 14.01
CA ALA A 46 4.09 -14.44 14.38
C ALA A 46 2.69 -14.82 13.85
N LYS A 47 1.72 -13.89 13.94
CA LYS A 47 0.37 -14.09 13.40
C LYS A 47 0.40 -14.36 11.90
N TYR A 48 1.08 -13.52 11.15
CA TYR A 48 1.12 -13.62 9.69
C TYR A 48 1.97 -14.79 9.21
N ARG A 49 3.04 -15.13 9.94
CA ARG A 49 3.83 -16.35 9.67
C ARG A 49 2.96 -17.61 9.80
N GLY A 50 2.07 -17.67 10.79
CA GLY A 50 1.08 -18.73 10.95
C GLY A 50 0.08 -18.78 9.78
N ILE A 51 -0.40 -17.64 9.31
CA ILE A 51 -1.31 -17.55 8.15
C ILE A 51 -0.62 -18.05 6.87
N ILE A 52 0.62 -17.64 6.64
CA ILE A 52 1.43 -18.08 5.49
C ILE A 52 1.59 -19.61 5.53
N GLN A 53 1.93 -20.16 6.69
CA GLN A 53 2.10 -21.61 6.86
C GLN A 53 0.81 -22.38 6.54
N LYS A 54 -0.33 -21.95 7.07
CA LYS A 54 -1.62 -22.55 6.77
C LYS A 54 -2.01 -22.49 5.29
N LYS A 55 -1.68 -21.38 4.62
CA LYS A 55 -1.90 -21.26 3.17
C LYS A 55 -1.05 -22.25 2.39
N LYS A 56 0.22 -22.39 2.77
CA LYS A 56 1.15 -23.37 2.14
C LYS A 56 0.68 -24.81 2.32
N GLU A 57 0.23 -25.18 3.52
CA GLU A 57 -0.31 -26.49 3.82
C GLU A 57 -1.55 -26.83 2.99
N ARG A 58 -2.35 -25.82 2.63
CA ARG A 58 -3.52 -25.94 1.78
C ARG A 58 -3.22 -25.72 0.29
N HIS A 59 -1.96 -25.68 -0.10
CA HIS A 59 -1.51 -25.38 -1.46
C HIS A 59 -2.08 -24.08 -2.04
N LYS A 60 -2.32 -23.08 -1.17
CA LYS A 60 -2.79 -21.74 -1.56
C LYS A 60 -1.63 -20.78 -1.68
N ALA A 61 -1.72 -19.84 -2.62
CA ALA A 61 -0.75 -18.77 -2.76
C ALA A 61 -0.69 -17.91 -1.49
N ALA A 62 0.53 -17.61 -1.03
CA ALA A 62 0.80 -16.84 0.18
C ALA A 62 1.58 -15.54 -0.10
N ASP A 63 1.88 -15.24 -1.35
CA ASP A 63 2.75 -14.13 -1.77
C ASP A 63 2.15 -12.73 -1.56
N ALA A 64 0.83 -12.63 -1.31
CA ALA A 64 0.19 -11.37 -0.90
C ALA A 64 0.56 -10.90 0.52
N ILE A 65 1.31 -11.71 1.28
CA ILE A 65 1.86 -11.39 2.59
C ILE A 65 3.36 -11.63 2.54
N GLN A 66 4.16 -10.58 2.71
CA GLN A 66 5.61 -10.67 2.69
C GLN A 66 6.18 -10.29 4.06
N ILE A 67 7.15 -11.05 4.54
CA ILE A 67 7.90 -10.74 5.76
C ILE A 67 9.30 -10.30 5.33
N VAL A 68 9.66 -9.08 5.70
CA VAL A 68 10.93 -8.46 5.34
C VAL A 68 11.65 -7.93 6.58
N LYS A 69 12.97 -7.84 6.51
CA LYS A 69 13.78 -7.16 7.51
C LYS A 69 13.89 -5.68 7.18
N ILE A 70 13.47 -4.86 8.13
CA ILE A 70 13.67 -3.41 8.08
C ILE A 70 14.54 -3.04 9.29
N PHE A 71 15.76 -2.55 9.04
CA PHE A 71 16.83 -2.50 10.05
C PHE A 71 17.06 -3.91 10.64
N ASP A 72 16.96 -4.06 11.97
CA ASP A 72 17.17 -5.33 12.67
C ASP A 72 15.86 -6.06 13.01
N LYS A 73 14.72 -5.52 12.59
CA LYS A 73 13.41 -6.09 12.91
C LYS A 73 12.68 -6.61 11.69
N GLU A 74 12.02 -7.75 11.84
CA GLU A 74 11.09 -8.24 10.86
C GLU A 74 9.80 -7.39 10.85
N SER A 75 9.29 -7.12 9.68
CA SER A 75 8.01 -6.45 9.44
C SER A 75 7.21 -7.20 8.40
N VAL A 76 5.89 -7.12 8.52
CA VAL A 76 4.98 -7.74 7.55
C VAL A 76 4.49 -6.69 6.59
N LEU A 77 4.61 -6.95 5.29
CA LEU A 77 4.02 -6.16 4.22
C LEU A 77 2.75 -6.84 3.73
N LEU A 78 1.62 -6.15 3.88
CA LEU A 78 0.30 -6.67 3.54
C LEU A 78 -0.12 -6.23 2.14
N PHE A 79 0.44 -6.88 1.11
CA PHE A 79 0.07 -6.62 -0.27
C PHE A 79 -1.40 -6.90 -0.56
N GLN A 80 -2.01 -7.80 0.20
CA GLN A 80 -3.44 -8.07 0.13
C GLN A 80 -4.32 -6.86 0.46
N ASP A 81 -3.80 -5.89 1.21
CA ASP A 81 -4.48 -4.66 1.61
C ASP A 81 -3.90 -3.41 0.93
N MET A 82 -3.10 -3.58 -0.12
CA MET A 82 -2.51 -2.45 -0.84
C MET A 82 -3.57 -1.60 -1.54
N PHE A 83 -3.28 -0.32 -1.68
CA PHE A 83 -4.18 0.64 -2.31
C PHE A 83 -3.41 1.73 -3.05
N PRO A 84 -4.01 2.31 -4.11
CA PRO A 84 -3.39 3.42 -4.83
C PRO A 84 -3.72 4.76 -4.18
N THR A 85 -2.79 5.71 -4.28
CA THR A 85 -2.97 7.10 -3.89
C THR A 85 -2.19 8.04 -4.81
N ILE A 86 -2.34 9.33 -4.61
CA ILE A 86 -1.58 10.36 -5.31
C ILE A 86 -0.64 11.08 -4.36
N ALA A 87 0.36 11.79 -4.91
CA ALA A 87 1.43 12.42 -4.14
C ALA A 87 0.91 13.35 -3.03
N GLU A 88 -0.19 14.06 -3.29
CA GLU A 88 -0.78 15.04 -2.35
C GLU A 88 -1.26 14.43 -1.04
N TYR A 89 -1.53 13.14 -1.01
CA TYR A 89 -1.98 12.44 0.19
C TYR A 89 -0.86 11.73 0.95
N ILE A 90 0.38 11.80 0.46
CA ILE A 90 1.54 11.18 1.08
C ILE A 90 2.18 12.21 2.02
N ASP A 91 2.22 11.91 3.32
CA ASP A 91 2.71 12.82 4.35
C ASP A 91 4.25 12.85 4.50
N GLY A 92 4.98 12.08 3.69
CA GLY A 92 6.42 11.98 3.74
C GLY A 92 6.94 10.63 4.23
N GLN A 93 8.22 10.57 4.56
CA GLN A 93 8.89 9.34 4.95
C GLN A 93 8.64 9.02 6.43
N TYR A 94 8.50 7.73 6.73
CA TYR A 94 8.52 7.26 8.10
C TYR A 94 9.94 7.29 8.65
N ILE A 95 10.15 8.05 9.74
CA ILE A 95 11.45 8.25 10.38
C ILE A 95 11.45 7.56 11.74
N LYS A 96 12.50 6.77 12.00
CA LYS A 96 12.74 6.13 13.27
C LYS A 96 14.20 6.36 13.69
N GLY A 97 14.40 6.88 14.90
CA GLY A 97 15.74 7.18 15.39
C GLY A 97 16.50 8.19 14.53
N GLY A 98 15.82 9.18 13.92
CA GLY A 98 16.42 10.20 13.06
C GLY A 98 16.75 9.72 11.63
N GLN A 99 16.43 8.48 11.28
CA GLN A 99 16.71 7.91 9.96
C GLN A 99 15.42 7.52 9.24
N ALA A 100 15.37 7.78 7.93
CA ALA A 100 14.28 7.29 7.08
C ALA A 100 14.28 5.76 7.05
N VAL A 101 13.12 5.18 7.37
CA VAL A 101 12.93 3.73 7.33
C VAL A 101 12.73 3.29 5.89
N ARG A 102 13.65 2.49 5.38
CA ARG A 102 13.59 1.95 4.01
C ARG A 102 14.18 0.55 3.93
N ILE A 103 13.76 -0.19 2.94
CA ILE A 103 14.39 -1.47 2.58
C ILE A 103 15.62 -1.13 1.74
N ALA A 104 16.79 -1.58 2.16
CA ALA A 104 18.07 -1.22 1.54
C ALA A 104 18.54 -2.21 0.48
N ASP A 105 18.13 -3.49 0.55
CA ASP A 105 18.60 -4.53 -0.36
C ASP A 105 17.89 -4.43 -1.73
N PRO A 106 18.64 -4.15 -2.83
CA PRO A 106 18.06 -4.05 -4.16
C PRO A 106 17.37 -5.32 -4.65
N LYS A 107 17.83 -6.50 -4.23
CA LYS A 107 17.22 -7.78 -4.59
C LYS A 107 15.85 -7.94 -3.94
N VAL A 108 15.73 -7.57 -2.69
CA VAL A 108 14.46 -7.57 -1.96
C VAL A 108 13.49 -6.58 -2.60
N ILE A 109 13.93 -5.37 -2.91
CA ILE A 109 13.11 -4.36 -3.60
C ILE A 109 12.58 -4.90 -4.93
N ALA A 110 13.43 -5.51 -5.75
CA ALA A 110 13.02 -6.08 -7.03
C ALA A 110 11.98 -7.19 -6.89
N GLU A 111 12.13 -8.08 -5.90
CA GLU A 111 11.14 -9.11 -5.61
C GLU A 111 9.80 -8.52 -5.13
N LEU A 112 9.83 -7.51 -4.29
CA LEU A 112 8.62 -6.81 -3.82
C LEU A 112 7.91 -6.08 -4.96
N GLU A 113 8.63 -5.50 -5.91
CA GLU A 113 8.04 -4.90 -7.12
C GLU A 113 7.31 -5.94 -7.98
N LYS A 114 7.90 -7.13 -8.15
CA LYS A 114 7.23 -8.24 -8.84
C LYS A 114 5.94 -8.66 -8.15
N VAL A 115 5.97 -8.77 -6.83
CA VAL A 115 4.78 -9.06 -6.03
C VAL A 115 3.74 -7.96 -6.22
N ALA A 116 4.12 -6.70 -6.16
CA ALA A 116 3.21 -5.57 -6.37
C ALA A 116 2.51 -5.64 -7.73
N HIS A 117 3.25 -5.85 -8.81
CA HIS A 117 2.68 -6.00 -10.16
C HIS A 117 1.71 -7.17 -10.25
N LYS A 118 2.08 -8.32 -9.69
CA LYS A 118 1.21 -9.49 -9.66
C LYS A 118 -0.10 -9.23 -8.94
N ILE A 119 -0.03 -8.62 -7.75
CA ILE A 119 -1.22 -8.30 -6.94
C ILE A 119 -2.10 -7.27 -7.65
N ILE A 120 -1.54 -6.22 -8.22
CA ILE A 120 -2.28 -5.22 -8.98
C ILE A 120 -3.04 -5.87 -10.16
N ASN A 121 -2.38 -6.74 -10.91
CA ASN A 121 -3.03 -7.47 -12.00
C ASN A 121 -4.19 -8.33 -11.53
N LEU A 122 -4.05 -9.00 -10.39
CA LEU A 122 -5.13 -9.80 -9.79
C LEU A 122 -6.28 -8.92 -9.29
N LEU A 123 -5.98 -7.78 -8.68
CA LEU A 123 -6.99 -6.79 -8.26
C LEU A 123 -7.79 -6.26 -9.46
N HIS A 124 -7.12 -5.94 -10.58
CA HIS A 124 -7.78 -5.51 -11.81
C HIS A 124 -8.68 -6.60 -12.43
N ARG A 125 -8.42 -7.87 -12.15
CA ARG A 125 -9.28 -9.00 -12.54
C ARG A 125 -10.43 -9.25 -11.56
N GLY A 126 -10.57 -8.44 -10.51
CA GLY A 126 -11.61 -8.57 -9.50
C GLY A 126 -11.33 -9.57 -8.39
N VAL A 127 -10.09 -10.03 -8.24
CA VAL A 127 -9.70 -10.95 -7.15
C VAL A 127 -9.77 -10.21 -5.81
N ARG A 128 -10.40 -10.84 -4.83
CA ARG A 128 -10.42 -10.40 -3.43
C ARG A 128 -9.58 -11.35 -2.59
N PHE A 129 -8.63 -10.81 -1.85
CA PHE A 129 -7.74 -11.60 -1.00
C PHE A 129 -8.30 -11.87 0.39
N THR A 130 -9.07 -10.92 0.93
CA THR A 130 -9.70 -11.01 2.25
C THR A 130 -11.08 -10.38 2.25
N PRO A 131 -12.00 -10.79 3.16
CA PRO A 131 -13.30 -10.14 3.32
C PRO A 131 -13.23 -8.68 3.75
N THR A 132 -12.12 -8.28 4.38
CA THR A 132 -11.88 -6.94 4.91
C THR A 132 -10.96 -6.09 4.03
N GLN A 133 -10.72 -6.53 2.80
CA GLN A 133 -9.96 -5.77 1.82
C GLN A 133 -10.73 -4.52 1.41
N PRO A 134 -10.05 -3.34 1.31
CA PRO A 134 -10.68 -2.14 0.78
C PRO A 134 -11.11 -2.31 -0.68
N ASP A 135 -12.07 -1.53 -1.13
CA ASP A 135 -12.50 -1.50 -2.54
C ASP A 135 -11.47 -0.75 -3.40
N VAL A 136 -10.42 -1.46 -3.76
CA VAL A 136 -9.24 -0.91 -4.44
C VAL A 136 -9.58 -0.34 -5.81
N LEU A 137 -10.47 -0.98 -6.56
CA LEU A 137 -10.86 -0.51 -7.90
C LEU A 137 -11.62 0.81 -7.81
N HIS A 138 -12.47 0.97 -6.81
CA HIS A 138 -13.16 2.23 -6.55
C HIS A 138 -12.18 3.34 -6.13
N ILE A 139 -11.22 3.02 -5.25
CA ILE A 139 -10.17 3.94 -4.82
C ILE A 139 -9.34 4.40 -6.03
N GLU A 140 -8.97 3.47 -6.89
CA GLU A 140 -8.22 3.77 -8.11
C GLU A 140 -8.98 4.75 -9.01
N GLN A 141 -10.27 4.52 -9.23
CA GLN A 141 -11.11 5.44 -10.01
C GLN A 141 -11.17 6.84 -9.41
N LEU A 142 -11.31 6.96 -8.09
CA LEU A 142 -11.30 8.24 -7.40
C LEU A 142 -9.97 8.98 -7.58
N MET A 143 -8.85 8.26 -7.44
CA MET A 143 -7.52 8.85 -7.59
C MET A 143 -7.22 9.26 -9.03
N LEU A 144 -7.62 8.46 -10.01
CA LEU A 144 -7.49 8.81 -11.43
C LEU A 144 -8.32 10.04 -11.78
N ALA A 145 -9.55 10.15 -11.28
CA ALA A 145 -10.39 11.32 -11.49
C ALA A 145 -9.76 12.60 -10.93
N GLU A 146 -9.13 12.53 -9.76
CA GLU A 146 -8.40 13.67 -9.19
C GLU A 146 -7.19 14.09 -10.01
N THR A 147 -6.42 13.13 -10.50
CA THR A 147 -5.28 13.40 -11.37
C THR A 147 -5.71 14.11 -12.65
N GLN A 148 -6.79 13.65 -13.29
CA GLN A 148 -7.35 14.28 -14.49
C GLN A 148 -7.90 15.69 -14.23
N ALA A 149 -8.57 15.91 -13.12
CA ALA A 149 -9.08 17.23 -12.75
C ALA A 149 -7.95 18.27 -12.58
N LYS A 150 -6.79 17.85 -12.09
CA LYS A 150 -5.60 18.72 -11.95
C LYS A 150 -4.94 19.02 -13.28
N GLU A 151 -4.88 18.06 -14.19
CA GLU A 151 -4.32 18.25 -15.53
C GLU A 151 -5.21 19.16 -16.40
N GLY A 152 -6.54 19.13 -16.19
CA GLY A 152 -7.52 19.97 -16.89
C GLY A 152 -7.62 21.43 -16.42
N ASN A 153 -6.94 21.80 -15.31
CA ASN A 153 -7.00 23.15 -14.75
C ASN A 153 -5.59 23.71 -14.43
N PRO A 154 -4.81 24.10 -15.45
CA PRO A 154 -3.44 24.58 -15.26
C PRO A 154 -3.33 25.97 -14.64
N HIS A 155 -4.44 26.63 -14.28
CA HIS A 155 -4.49 27.99 -13.74
C HIS A 155 -5.26 28.05 -12.40
N GLN A 156 -4.62 27.57 -11.31
CA GLN A 156 -4.80 28.24 -10.02
C GLN A 156 -3.45 28.79 -9.58
N PRO A 157 -3.26 30.12 -9.52
CA PRO A 157 -2.07 30.69 -8.93
C PRO A 157 -2.01 30.26 -7.46
N GLU A 158 -0.87 29.75 -7.06
CA GLU A 158 -0.53 29.57 -5.65
C GLU A 158 -0.87 30.87 -4.92
N LYS A 159 -1.86 30.81 -4.07
CA LYS A 159 -2.05 31.87 -3.09
C LYS A 159 -0.95 31.70 -2.05
N SER A 160 0.05 32.52 -2.22
CA SER A 160 1.07 32.81 -1.20
C SER A 160 0.43 33.31 0.09
#